data_230de6ea550acd8ddd36bbb0d04b4979
#
_entry.id   230de6ea550acd8ddd36bbb0d04b4979
#
_cell.length_a   1.000
_cell.length_b   1.000
_cell.length_c   1.000
_cell.angle_alpha   90.00
_cell.angle_beta   90.00
_cell.angle_gamma   90.00
#
_symmetry.space_group_name_H-M   'P 1'
#
loop_
_entity.id
_entity.type
_entity.pdbx_description
1 polymer ?
#
loop_
_entity_poly.entity_id
_entity_poly.type
_entity_poly.pdbx_seq_one_letter_code
_entity_poly.pdbx_strand_id
1 'polypeptide(L)'
;QFEYWKKDFNAFTTQFAKEPLEGNSYVDMIDIESVAKFLITFNLVHNMEINHPKSVFLHKEGNGKYVMGPIWDFDWAYDYEGTSNHFGRYNTPLFSSSMNGVGTAFFQRFLQDSRVKAIYKRTWQDFKNNKLDALLQYVDDYAVMLKPSVERNSELWENTRSFDTKVKELKTWLRNRADYIDSEAVSYT
;
A
#
# COMPACT_ATOMS: atom_id res chain seq x y z
N GLN A 1 24.03 -4.20 18.38
CA GLN A 1 23.05 -4.50 17.31
C GLN A 1 22.38 -3.22 16.80
N PHE A 2 21.79 -2.39 17.67
CA PHE A 2 21.10 -1.15 17.28
C PHE A 2 22.02 -0.19 16.50
N GLU A 3 23.24 0.07 16.96
CA GLU A 3 24.20 0.95 16.29
C GLU A 3 24.63 0.43 14.91
N TYR A 4 24.71 -0.89 14.74
CA TYR A 4 24.97 -1.52 13.46
C TYR A 4 23.82 -1.23 12.47
N TRP A 5 22.59 -1.48 12.87
CA TRP A 5 21.41 -1.22 12.04
C TRP A 5 21.24 0.25 11.69
N LYS A 6 21.45 1.14 12.65
CA LYS A 6 21.40 2.58 12.44
C LYS A 6 22.46 3.03 11.41
N LYS A 7 23.68 2.52 11.51
CA LYS A 7 24.76 2.85 10.56
C LYS A 7 24.43 2.34 9.16
N ASP A 8 23.95 1.11 9.06
CA ASP A 8 23.62 0.47 7.79
C ASP A 8 22.42 1.18 7.10
N PHE A 9 21.38 1.48 7.85
CA PHE A 9 20.22 2.23 7.33
C PHE A 9 20.58 3.67 6.95
N ASN A 10 21.44 4.34 7.73
CA ASN A 10 21.94 5.68 7.36
C ASN A 10 22.77 5.63 6.08
N ALA A 11 23.56 4.60 5.85
CA ALA A 11 24.29 4.42 4.60
C ALA A 11 23.33 4.30 3.40
N PHE A 12 22.28 3.50 3.54
CA PHE A 12 21.24 3.39 2.54
C PHE A 12 20.55 4.74 2.27
N THR A 13 20.05 5.41 3.29
CA THR A 13 19.33 6.69 3.13
C THR A 13 20.22 7.78 2.57
N THR A 14 21.50 7.80 2.95
CA THR A 14 22.50 8.73 2.39
C THR A 14 22.72 8.45 0.90
N GLN A 15 22.83 7.20 0.51
CA GLN A 15 22.96 6.84 -0.91
C GLN A 15 21.67 7.15 -1.67
N PHE A 16 20.52 6.83 -1.12
CA PHE A 16 19.21 7.10 -1.73
C PHE A 16 18.94 8.60 -1.92
N ALA A 17 19.48 9.45 -1.05
CA ALA A 17 19.34 10.92 -1.15
C ALA A 17 20.16 11.57 -2.28
N LYS A 18 21.13 10.86 -2.87
CA LYS A 18 21.99 11.41 -3.94
C LYS A 18 21.25 11.55 -5.26
N GLU A 19 21.62 12.60 -6.01
CA GLU A 19 21.18 12.79 -7.40
C GLU A 19 22.33 12.49 -8.38
N PRO A 20 22.01 12.07 -9.61
CA PRO A 20 20.69 11.64 -10.06
C PRO A 20 20.29 10.28 -9.48
N LEU A 21 18.99 10.01 -9.41
CA LEU A 21 18.50 8.67 -8.99
C LEU A 21 18.83 7.59 -10.03
N GLU A 22 18.78 7.95 -11.31
CA GLU A 22 19.18 7.05 -12.39
C GLU A 22 20.67 6.70 -12.30
N GLY A 23 20.97 5.39 -12.35
CA GLY A 23 22.31 4.89 -12.15
C GLY A 23 22.78 4.86 -10.68
N ASN A 24 21.97 5.36 -9.76
CA ASN A 24 22.28 5.34 -8.34
C ASN A 24 22.26 3.92 -7.78
N SER A 25 23.29 3.57 -7.00
CA SER A 25 23.49 2.22 -6.45
C SER A 25 22.62 1.92 -5.23
N TYR A 26 21.71 2.80 -4.80
CA TYR A 26 20.78 2.48 -3.71
C TYR A 26 19.97 1.20 -3.99
N VAL A 27 19.74 0.86 -5.25
CA VAL A 27 19.06 -0.36 -5.69
C VAL A 27 19.83 -1.65 -5.35
N ASP A 28 21.11 -1.54 -5.01
CA ASP A 28 21.90 -2.64 -4.49
C ASP A 28 21.67 -2.86 -2.99
N MET A 29 21.06 -1.88 -2.32
CA MET A 29 20.81 -1.87 -0.88
C MET A 29 19.36 -2.18 -0.51
N ILE A 30 18.41 -1.96 -1.42
CA ILE A 30 16.99 -2.26 -1.23
C ILE A 30 16.42 -3.01 -2.43
N ASP A 31 15.51 -3.93 -2.17
CA ASP A 31 14.75 -4.63 -3.22
C ASP A 31 13.65 -3.73 -3.76
N ILE A 32 13.92 -3.13 -4.93
CA ILE A 32 12.98 -2.22 -5.60
C ILE A 32 11.72 -2.92 -6.13
N GLU A 33 11.73 -4.24 -6.30
CA GLU A 33 10.50 -4.98 -6.61
C GLU A 33 9.58 -5.05 -5.38
N SER A 34 10.14 -5.28 -4.19
CA SER A 34 9.37 -5.24 -2.95
C SER A 34 8.80 -3.84 -2.69
N VAL A 35 9.58 -2.78 -2.98
CA VAL A 35 9.11 -1.39 -2.88
C VAL A 35 7.92 -1.14 -3.81
N ALA A 36 8.01 -1.53 -5.07
CA ALA A 36 6.92 -1.33 -6.03
C ALA A 36 5.64 -2.08 -5.62
N LYS A 37 5.77 -3.35 -5.18
CA LYS A 37 4.64 -4.15 -4.69
C LYS A 37 4.01 -3.55 -3.43
N PHE A 38 4.83 -3.06 -2.51
CA PHE A 38 4.38 -2.37 -1.31
C PHE A 38 3.58 -1.12 -1.67
N LEU A 39 4.11 -0.27 -2.54
CA LEU A 39 3.46 0.95 -3.00
C LEU A 39 2.14 0.66 -3.73
N ILE A 40 2.09 -0.38 -4.57
CA ILE A 40 0.86 -0.83 -5.23
C ILE A 40 -0.19 -1.24 -4.19
N THR A 41 0.20 -2.02 -3.18
CA THR A 41 -0.71 -2.49 -2.13
C THR A 41 -1.28 -1.30 -1.35
N PHE A 42 -0.41 -0.39 -0.86
CA PHE A 42 -0.86 0.79 -0.13
C PHE A 42 -1.70 1.74 -0.98
N ASN A 43 -1.41 1.85 -2.27
CA ASN A 43 -2.21 2.64 -3.19
C ASN A 43 -3.58 2.00 -3.46
N LEU A 44 -3.63 0.69 -3.69
CA LEU A 44 -4.88 -0.04 -3.94
C LEU A 44 -5.86 0.07 -2.78
N VAL A 45 -5.38 -0.10 -1.56
CA VAL A 45 -6.23 0.01 -0.36
C VAL A 45 -6.29 1.44 0.19
N HIS A 46 -5.56 2.38 -0.40
CA HIS A 46 -5.45 3.77 0.04
C HIS A 46 -5.13 3.89 1.53
N ASN A 47 -4.09 3.19 1.98
CA ASN A 47 -3.66 3.28 3.37
C ASN A 47 -2.77 4.51 3.57
N MET A 48 -3.31 5.49 4.29
CA MET A 48 -2.68 6.79 4.51
C MET A 48 -1.55 6.77 5.55
N GLU A 49 -1.37 5.69 6.29
CA GLU A 49 -0.27 5.56 7.25
C GLU A 49 1.11 5.65 6.60
N ILE A 50 1.22 5.35 5.32
CA ILE A 50 2.46 5.52 4.55
C ILE A 50 3.03 6.95 4.66
N ASN A 51 2.18 7.95 4.87
CA ASN A 51 2.58 9.35 5.00
C ASN A 51 3.21 9.66 6.37
N HIS A 52 2.82 8.89 7.39
CA HIS A 52 3.32 8.94 8.76
C HIS A 52 3.72 7.53 9.20
N PRO A 53 4.82 6.98 8.70
CA PRO A 53 5.09 5.54 8.67
C PRO A 53 5.22 4.93 10.07
N LYS A 54 4.09 4.72 10.77
CA LYS A 54 4.03 4.07 12.07
C LYS A 54 4.03 2.56 11.95
N SER A 55 3.13 2.02 11.13
CA SER A 55 2.96 0.58 10.91
C SER A 55 3.62 0.13 9.58
N VAL A 56 4.75 0.74 9.24
CA VAL A 56 5.52 0.45 8.04
C VAL A 56 6.83 -0.21 8.42
N PHE A 57 7.08 -1.37 7.86
CA PHE A 57 8.22 -2.21 8.22
C PHE A 57 9.16 -2.44 7.03
N LEU A 58 10.44 -2.52 7.38
CA LEU A 58 11.49 -3.04 6.52
C LEU A 58 12.20 -4.17 7.26
N HIS A 59 12.57 -5.20 6.54
CA HIS A 59 13.45 -6.22 7.08
C HIS A 59 14.66 -6.41 6.18
N LYS A 60 15.73 -6.99 6.73
CA LYS A 60 16.96 -7.28 6.02
C LYS A 60 17.57 -8.53 6.61
N GLU A 61 17.88 -9.48 5.77
CA GLU A 61 18.49 -10.73 6.17
C GLU A 61 20.01 -10.66 5.95
N GLY A 62 20.78 -10.72 7.03
CA GLY A 62 22.24 -10.66 6.99
C GLY A 62 22.77 -9.45 6.22
N ASN A 63 23.61 -9.72 5.21
CA ASN A 63 24.15 -8.70 4.30
C ASN A 63 23.29 -8.49 3.03
N GLY A 64 22.05 -9.00 3.01
CA GLY A 64 21.13 -8.86 1.90
C GLY A 64 20.64 -7.44 1.69
N LYS A 65 19.61 -7.29 0.87
CA LYS A 65 18.94 -6.01 0.64
C LYS A 65 17.86 -5.78 1.69
N TYR A 66 17.52 -4.52 1.91
CA TYR A 66 16.26 -4.17 2.58
C TYR A 66 15.08 -4.61 1.72
N VAL A 67 14.06 -5.18 2.37
CA VAL A 67 12.82 -5.62 1.73
C VAL A 67 11.66 -4.95 2.45
N MET A 68 10.71 -4.37 1.69
CA MET A 68 9.50 -3.78 2.25
C MET A 68 8.56 -4.86 2.75
N GLY A 69 8.04 -4.68 3.94
CA GLY A 69 7.09 -5.58 4.59
C GLY A 69 7.56 -6.07 5.96
N PRO A 70 6.73 -6.83 6.65
CA PRO A 70 5.41 -7.32 6.24
C PRO A 70 4.37 -6.21 6.07
N ILE A 71 3.28 -6.52 5.37
CA ILE A 71 2.09 -5.69 5.31
C ILE A 71 1.37 -5.81 6.64
N TRP A 72 1.04 -4.66 7.27
CA TRP A 72 0.51 -4.61 8.62
C TRP A 72 -0.42 -3.42 8.79
N ASP A 73 -1.48 -3.59 9.59
CA ASP A 73 -2.32 -2.54 10.15
C ASP A 73 -3.03 -1.66 9.11
N PHE A 74 -4.12 -2.17 8.54
CA PHE A 74 -4.88 -1.47 7.50
C PHE A 74 -6.20 -0.87 7.98
N ASP A 75 -6.31 -0.53 9.25
CA ASP A 75 -7.49 0.13 9.80
C ASP A 75 -7.70 1.55 9.25
N TRP A 76 -6.62 2.21 8.81
CA TRP A 76 -6.64 3.53 8.12
C TRP A 76 -6.75 3.43 6.60
N ALA A 77 -7.06 2.25 6.08
CA ALA A 77 -7.26 2.04 4.66
C ALA A 77 -8.71 2.30 4.23
N TYR A 78 -8.95 2.27 2.92
CA TYR A 78 -10.26 2.39 2.29
C TYR A 78 -10.98 3.70 2.57
N ASP A 79 -10.25 4.82 2.55
CA ASP A 79 -10.75 6.17 2.85
C ASP A 79 -11.43 6.25 4.23
N TYR A 80 -10.74 5.78 5.25
CA TYR A 80 -11.22 5.87 6.63
C TYR A 80 -11.27 7.33 7.10
N GLU A 81 -12.43 7.79 7.54
CA GLU A 81 -12.69 9.18 7.97
C GLU A 81 -12.75 9.36 9.50
N GLY A 82 -12.22 8.43 10.28
CA GLY A 82 -12.15 8.54 11.75
C GLY A 82 -13.47 8.26 12.50
N THR A 83 -14.57 8.02 11.79
CA THR A 83 -15.92 7.81 12.36
C THR A 83 -16.48 6.43 12.07
N SER A 84 -15.63 5.43 11.93
CA SER A 84 -16.03 4.08 11.47
C SER A 84 -16.64 4.05 10.07
N ASN A 85 -16.36 5.06 9.26
CA ASN A 85 -16.86 5.15 7.90
C ASN A 85 -15.71 4.86 6.94
N HIS A 86 -15.83 3.74 6.22
CA HIS A 86 -14.92 3.33 5.15
C HIS A 86 -15.63 3.39 3.81
N PHE A 87 -14.88 3.25 2.73
CA PHE A 87 -15.38 3.15 1.36
C PHE A 87 -15.99 4.45 0.82
N GLY A 88 -15.50 5.59 1.30
CA GLY A 88 -15.87 6.90 0.78
C GLY A 88 -15.20 7.19 -0.57
N ARG A 89 -14.24 8.13 -0.59
CA ARG A 89 -13.56 8.56 -1.81
C ARG A 89 -12.53 7.54 -2.27
N TYR A 90 -12.70 7.00 -3.45
CA TYR A 90 -11.75 6.10 -4.10
C TYR A 90 -10.73 6.84 -4.99
N ASN A 91 -11.00 8.11 -5.34
CA ASN A 91 -10.26 8.90 -6.31
C ASN A 91 -9.32 9.94 -5.68
N THR A 92 -8.80 9.65 -4.51
CA THR A 92 -7.81 10.48 -3.85
C THR A 92 -6.40 9.91 -4.08
N PRO A 93 -5.39 10.74 -4.48
CA PRO A 93 -4.02 10.27 -4.63
C PRO A 93 -3.46 9.75 -3.31
N LEU A 94 -2.63 8.69 -3.35
CA LEU A 94 -1.93 8.19 -2.17
C LEU A 94 -1.01 9.26 -1.58
N PHE A 95 -0.39 10.05 -2.44
CA PHE A 95 0.46 11.19 -2.08
C PHE A 95 -0.13 12.46 -2.67
N SER A 96 -0.61 13.36 -1.85
CA SER A 96 -1.06 14.68 -2.30
C SER A 96 -0.01 15.76 -1.98
N SER A 97 -0.03 16.84 -2.73
CA SER A 97 0.88 18.00 -2.53
C SER A 97 0.70 18.66 -1.15
N SER A 98 -0.41 18.44 -0.48
CA SER A 98 -0.69 18.94 0.88
C SER A 98 -0.09 18.05 1.98
N MET A 99 0.46 16.88 1.65
CA MET A 99 1.03 15.94 2.61
C MET A 99 2.52 16.17 2.75
N ASN A 100 2.96 16.67 3.90
CA ASN A 100 4.37 16.99 4.20
C ASN A 100 5.00 15.97 5.18
N GLY A 101 4.48 14.76 5.24
CA GLY A 101 5.01 13.72 6.12
C GLY A 101 6.37 13.19 5.66
N VAL A 102 7.19 12.74 6.61
CA VAL A 102 8.49 12.12 6.29
C VAL A 102 8.33 10.88 5.41
N GLY A 103 7.25 10.12 5.59
CA GLY A 103 6.93 8.98 4.74
C GLY A 103 6.56 9.43 3.32
N THR A 104 5.81 10.51 3.18
CA THR A 104 5.48 11.08 1.87
C THR A 104 6.74 11.34 1.05
N ALA A 105 7.68 12.10 1.59
CA ALA A 105 8.94 12.43 0.90
C ALA A 105 9.76 11.17 0.57
N PHE A 106 9.87 10.24 1.52
CA PHE A 106 10.63 9.01 1.35
C PHE A 106 10.04 8.11 0.25
N PHE A 107 8.74 7.87 0.28
CA PHE A 107 8.11 6.95 -0.67
C PHE A 107 7.87 7.57 -2.05
N GLN A 108 7.53 8.86 -2.12
CA GLN A 108 7.45 9.55 -3.42
C GLN A 108 8.77 9.55 -4.17
N ARG A 109 9.91 9.60 -3.45
CA ARG A 109 11.21 9.56 -4.09
C ARG A 109 11.46 8.27 -4.88
N PHE A 110 10.98 7.13 -4.42
CA PHE A 110 11.05 5.89 -5.21
C PHE A 110 10.31 6.01 -6.55
N LEU A 111 9.17 6.71 -6.56
CA LEU A 111 8.39 6.93 -7.78
C LEU A 111 9.02 7.98 -8.72
N GLN A 112 10.13 8.62 -8.36
CA GLN A 112 10.92 9.45 -9.27
C GLN A 112 11.94 8.62 -10.07
N ASP A 113 12.27 7.40 -9.61
CA ASP A 113 13.22 6.51 -10.29
C ASP A 113 12.51 5.73 -11.41
N SER A 114 13.03 5.84 -12.62
CA SER A 114 12.48 5.16 -13.80
C SER A 114 12.44 3.64 -13.67
N ARG A 115 13.41 3.04 -12.95
CA ARG A 115 13.48 1.61 -12.69
C ARG A 115 12.31 1.15 -11.79
N VAL A 116 12.01 1.91 -10.73
CA VAL A 116 10.87 1.63 -9.84
C VAL A 116 9.56 1.84 -10.57
N LYS A 117 9.42 2.94 -11.33
CA LYS A 117 8.24 3.20 -12.15
C LYS A 117 7.95 2.06 -13.14
N ALA A 118 8.98 1.56 -13.82
CA ALA A 118 8.82 0.46 -14.77
C ALA A 118 8.33 -0.82 -14.09
N ILE A 119 8.86 -1.14 -12.90
CA ILE A 119 8.40 -2.28 -12.10
C ILE A 119 6.97 -2.06 -11.62
N TYR A 120 6.67 -0.89 -11.09
CA TYR A 120 5.33 -0.53 -10.62
C TYR A 120 4.31 -0.70 -11.76
N LYS A 121 4.56 -0.12 -12.93
CA LYS A 121 3.67 -0.17 -14.09
C LYS A 121 3.38 -1.61 -14.53
N ARG A 122 4.42 -2.43 -14.76
CA ARG A 122 4.23 -3.82 -15.20
C ARG A 122 3.51 -4.67 -14.15
N THR A 123 3.84 -4.48 -12.86
CA THR A 123 3.24 -5.23 -11.75
C THR A 123 1.78 -4.82 -11.54
N TRP A 124 1.48 -3.53 -11.65
CA TRP A 124 0.12 -3.02 -11.60
C TRP A 124 -0.73 -3.59 -12.74
N GLN A 125 -0.22 -3.55 -13.98
CA GLN A 125 -0.93 -4.09 -15.13
C GLN A 125 -1.19 -5.59 -15.01
N ASP A 126 -0.21 -6.37 -14.55
CA ASP A 126 -0.39 -7.79 -14.26
C ASP A 126 -1.47 -8.02 -13.20
N PHE A 127 -1.41 -7.27 -12.11
CA PHE A 127 -2.40 -7.36 -11.04
C PHE A 127 -3.82 -7.03 -11.56
N LYS A 128 -3.98 -5.88 -12.22
CA LYS A 128 -5.29 -5.44 -12.69
C LYS A 128 -5.90 -6.40 -13.70
N ASN A 129 -5.10 -6.87 -14.65
CA ASN A 129 -5.59 -7.70 -15.74
C ASN A 129 -5.81 -9.17 -15.35
N ASN A 130 -5.04 -9.68 -14.39
CA ASN A 130 -4.98 -11.12 -14.13
C ASN A 130 -5.37 -11.52 -12.71
N LYS A 131 -5.43 -10.59 -11.76
CA LYS A 131 -5.58 -10.91 -10.33
C LYS A 131 -6.68 -10.14 -9.61
N LEU A 132 -7.14 -9.01 -10.14
CA LEU A 132 -8.18 -8.19 -9.50
C LEU A 132 -9.48 -8.98 -9.31
N ASP A 133 -9.94 -9.69 -10.33
CA ASP A 133 -11.18 -10.48 -10.21
C ASP A 133 -11.03 -11.63 -9.21
N ALA A 134 -9.85 -12.25 -9.15
CA ALA A 134 -9.56 -13.27 -8.15
C ALA A 134 -9.56 -12.70 -6.72
N LEU A 135 -9.05 -11.47 -6.52
CA LEU A 135 -9.15 -10.78 -5.23
C LEU A 135 -10.62 -10.52 -4.86
N LEU A 136 -11.43 -10.07 -5.80
CA LEU A 136 -12.85 -9.79 -5.55
C LEU A 136 -13.64 -11.08 -5.27
N GLN A 137 -13.28 -12.20 -5.90
CA GLN A 137 -13.83 -13.51 -5.57
C GLN A 137 -13.37 -13.97 -4.17
N TYR A 138 -12.11 -13.77 -3.83
CA TYR A 138 -11.60 -14.07 -2.48
C TYR A 138 -12.37 -13.30 -1.40
N VAL A 139 -12.75 -12.04 -1.65
CA VAL A 139 -13.60 -11.27 -0.72
C VAL A 139 -14.95 -11.95 -0.52
N ASP A 140 -15.59 -12.46 -1.59
CA ASP A 140 -16.86 -13.18 -1.48
C ASP A 140 -16.72 -14.49 -0.69
N ASP A 141 -15.71 -15.28 -1.01
CA ASP A 141 -15.46 -16.59 -0.35
C ASP A 141 -15.16 -16.40 1.14
N TYR A 142 -14.34 -15.36 1.45
CA TYR A 142 -14.01 -15.04 2.83
C TYR A 142 -15.21 -14.50 3.61
N ALA A 143 -16.07 -13.72 2.95
CA ALA A 143 -17.31 -13.23 3.55
C ALA A 143 -18.25 -14.38 3.96
N VAL A 144 -18.38 -15.40 3.11
CA VAL A 144 -19.15 -16.62 3.45
C VAL A 144 -18.57 -17.30 4.70
N MET A 145 -17.26 -17.45 4.76
CA MET A 145 -16.57 -18.07 5.89
C MET A 145 -16.74 -17.28 7.20
N LEU A 146 -16.75 -15.95 7.11
CA LEU A 146 -16.86 -15.07 8.28
C LEU A 146 -18.29 -14.93 8.82
N LYS A 147 -19.33 -15.26 8.04
CA LYS A 147 -20.72 -14.99 8.36
C LYS A 147 -21.15 -15.46 9.75
N PRO A 148 -20.84 -16.68 10.22
CA PRO A 148 -21.20 -17.12 11.56
C PRO A 148 -20.55 -16.31 12.67
N SER A 149 -19.32 -15.83 12.44
CA SER A 149 -18.59 -14.99 13.43
C SER A 149 -19.16 -13.57 13.47
N VAL A 150 -19.57 -13.03 12.31
CA VAL A 150 -20.23 -11.73 12.21
C VAL A 150 -21.58 -11.72 12.92
N GLU A 151 -22.38 -12.79 12.76
CA GLU A 151 -23.66 -12.95 13.46
C GLU A 151 -23.47 -12.90 14.97
N ARG A 152 -22.54 -13.67 15.52
CA ARG A 152 -22.20 -13.66 16.96
C ARG A 152 -21.70 -12.30 17.42
N ASN A 153 -20.85 -11.65 16.63
CA ASN A 153 -20.35 -10.31 16.95
C ASN A 153 -21.48 -9.27 16.98
N SER A 154 -22.45 -9.39 16.06
CA SER A 154 -23.61 -8.48 16.01
C SER A 154 -24.54 -8.66 17.19
N GLU A 155 -24.69 -9.88 17.68
CA GLU A 155 -25.46 -10.16 18.91
C GLU A 155 -24.80 -9.55 20.16
N LEU A 156 -23.46 -9.57 20.23
CA LEU A 156 -22.69 -9.06 21.38
C LEU A 156 -22.61 -7.53 21.42
N TRP A 157 -22.48 -6.89 20.24
CA TRP A 157 -22.12 -5.48 20.13
C TRP A 157 -23.22 -4.62 19.48
N GLU A 158 -24.43 -5.17 19.32
CA GLU A 158 -25.59 -4.48 18.73
C GLU A 158 -25.26 -3.76 17.41
N ASN A 159 -24.45 -4.39 16.57
CA ASN A 159 -24.00 -3.80 15.31
C ASN A 159 -25.13 -3.86 14.27
N THR A 160 -25.72 -2.71 13.96
CA THR A 160 -26.86 -2.59 13.03
C THR A 160 -26.46 -2.53 11.56
N ARG A 161 -25.18 -2.49 11.23
CA ARG A 161 -24.74 -2.38 9.83
C ARG A 161 -24.81 -3.76 9.14
N SER A 162 -25.46 -3.81 7.98
CA SER A 162 -25.52 -5.03 7.18
C SER A 162 -24.14 -5.42 6.69
N PHE A 163 -23.66 -6.59 7.10
CA PHE A 163 -22.39 -7.17 6.66
C PHE A 163 -22.34 -7.32 5.13
N ASP A 164 -23.41 -7.88 4.54
CA ASP A 164 -23.48 -8.07 3.09
C ASP A 164 -23.40 -6.75 2.32
N THR A 165 -23.94 -5.68 2.88
CA THR A 165 -23.80 -4.34 2.30
C THR A 165 -22.34 -3.87 2.34
N LYS A 166 -21.65 -4.07 3.46
CA LYS A 166 -20.24 -3.70 3.60
C LYS A 166 -19.31 -4.50 2.66
N VAL A 167 -19.60 -5.76 2.45
CA VAL A 167 -18.87 -6.58 1.46
C VAL A 167 -19.06 -6.02 0.03
N LYS A 168 -20.28 -5.64 -0.33
CA LYS A 168 -20.55 -5.01 -1.64
C LYS A 168 -19.86 -3.65 -1.80
N GLU A 169 -19.89 -2.83 -0.75
CA GLU A 169 -19.21 -1.52 -0.72
C GLU A 169 -17.70 -1.70 -0.92
N LEU A 170 -17.06 -2.63 -0.20
CA LEU A 170 -15.65 -2.95 -0.35
C LEU A 170 -15.30 -3.35 -1.79
N LYS A 171 -16.05 -4.26 -2.38
CA LYS A 171 -15.81 -4.71 -3.76
C LYS A 171 -15.98 -3.60 -4.79
N THR A 172 -17.02 -2.79 -4.63
CA THR A 172 -17.27 -1.63 -5.49
C THR A 172 -16.15 -0.61 -5.36
N TRP A 173 -15.74 -0.33 -4.13
CA TRP A 173 -14.65 0.60 -3.86
C TRP A 173 -13.34 0.11 -4.48
N LEU A 174 -12.99 -1.17 -4.33
CA LEU A 174 -11.76 -1.74 -4.91
C LEU A 174 -11.74 -1.65 -6.44
N ARG A 175 -12.88 -1.90 -7.12
CA ARG A 175 -12.96 -1.72 -8.57
C ARG A 175 -12.76 -0.27 -8.99
N ASN A 176 -13.50 0.63 -8.37
CA ASN A 176 -13.41 2.06 -8.66
C ASN A 176 -12.00 2.60 -8.37
N ARG A 177 -11.36 2.11 -7.29
CA ARG A 177 -9.99 2.46 -6.94
C ARG A 177 -9.00 1.96 -7.99
N ALA A 178 -9.15 0.73 -8.46
CA ALA A 178 -8.30 0.17 -9.50
C ALA A 178 -8.42 0.97 -10.81
N ASP A 179 -9.63 1.39 -11.20
CA ASP A 179 -9.84 2.22 -12.38
C ASP A 179 -9.23 3.63 -12.21
N TYR A 180 -9.34 4.20 -11.00
CA TYR A 180 -8.68 5.46 -10.69
C TYR A 180 -7.14 5.36 -10.79
N ILE A 181 -6.52 4.34 -10.19
CA ILE A 181 -5.06 4.12 -10.28
C ILE A 181 -4.62 3.97 -11.74
N ASP A 182 -5.42 3.31 -12.55
CA ASP A 182 -5.14 3.14 -13.97
C ASP A 182 -5.13 4.47 -14.73
N SER A 183 -6.07 5.36 -14.40
CA SER A 183 -6.12 6.71 -14.97
C SER A 183 -4.93 7.57 -14.53
N GLU A 184 -4.49 7.43 -13.27
CA GLU A 184 -3.32 8.13 -12.74
C GLU A 184 -2.00 7.56 -13.27
N ALA A 185 -1.94 6.25 -13.54
CA ALA A 185 -0.75 5.61 -14.11
C ALA A 185 -0.38 6.19 -15.50
N VAL A 186 -1.35 6.79 -16.19
CA VAL A 186 -1.10 7.57 -17.42
C VAL A 186 -0.36 8.88 -17.10
N SER A 187 -0.52 9.45 -15.91
CA SER A 187 0.14 10.68 -15.48
C SER A 187 1.57 10.46 -14.95
N TYR A 188 1.96 9.21 -14.65
CA TYR A 188 3.33 8.86 -14.24
C TYR A 188 4.26 8.52 -15.45
N THR A 189 3.76 8.67 -16.68
CA THR A 189 4.55 8.54 -17.91
C THR A 189 5.06 9.88 -18.38
#